data_e35d32e6b68768801e3d2f0a6d64ba30
#
_entry.id   e35d32e6b68768801e3d2f0a6d64ba30
#
_cell.length_a   1.000
_cell.length_b   1.000
_cell.length_c   1.000
_cell.angle_alpha   90.00
_cell.angle_beta   90.00
_cell.angle_gamma   90.00
#
_symmetry.space_group_name_H-M   'P 1'
#
loop_
_entity.id
_entity.type
_entity.pdbx_description
1 polymer ?
#
loop_
_entity_poly.entity_id
_entity_poly.type
_entity_poly.pdbx_seq_one_letter_code
_entity_poly.pdbx_strand_id
1 'polypeptide(L)'
;RMNFGVSILFRAIPLLMGAVCLSFGWYVFAGGDDPAHRTAGHVLMALTAICIALFTTAAMIIRQLTRTFAPIWKVVLPVLGYGVAAATAIWGLVIRGGPSNADFVAGHVVFGVGLIAACVTTVAVASSAFTLITDNAARRHEDGAPDGAYGRAVMVGLICIPATAALVLVVWAAVLLTDSAEAPRYIAGHVMIGLAAICASLISLVATVGRQVRNEFDEPERWAWTSWVLAMGTLAVVWGLVVLFGSDRPERLAPGCILIGLGMICYSVVSKVFLLAAVWRRHFELANRVPLIPIFTCLACLFFAAFLAEAATTDPGLFIPARVLTGLGAVCFTLFSIVSILEAGTSGKS
;
A
#
# COMPACT_ATOMS: atom_id res chain seq x y z
N ARG A 1 19.16 16.33 12.76
CA ARG A 1 17.78 16.89 12.86
C ARG A 1 17.27 17.15 11.46
N MET A 2 16.14 16.55 11.09
CA MET A 2 15.48 16.84 9.81
C MET A 2 15.06 18.33 9.79
N ASN A 3 15.39 19.04 8.69
CA ASN A 3 15.01 20.44 8.52
C ASN A 3 13.47 20.57 8.54
N PHE A 4 12.94 21.58 9.23
CA PHE A 4 11.49 21.81 9.35
C PHE A 4 10.79 21.94 7.99
N GLY A 5 11.39 22.62 7.02
CA GLY A 5 10.84 22.74 5.67
C GLY A 5 10.75 21.41 4.93
N VAL A 6 11.77 20.56 5.06
CA VAL A 6 11.79 19.19 4.49
C VAL A 6 10.72 18.33 5.16
N SER A 7 10.56 18.45 6.48
CA SER A 7 9.51 17.75 7.23
C SER A 7 8.10 18.10 6.73
N ILE A 8 7.83 19.39 6.47
CA ILE A 8 6.53 19.82 5.92
C ILE A 8 6.33 19.26 4.52
N LEU A 9 7.34 19.34 3.65
CA LEU A 9 7.26 18.83 2.29
C LEU A 9 6.91 17.33 2.27
N PHE A 10 7.62 16.52 3.03
CA PHE A 10 7.36 15.08 3.06
C PHE A 10 5.99 14.71 3.66
N ARG A 11 5.45 15.50 4.59
CA ARG A 11 4.06 15.34 5.06
C ARG A 11 3.04 15.70 3.98
N ALA A 12 3.35 16.69 3.15
CA ALA A 12 2.45 17.16 2.11
C ALA A 12 2.32 16.18 0.94
N ILE A 13 3.37 15.41 0.61
CA ILE A 13 3.36 14.48 -0.53
C ILE A 13 2.19 13.50 -0.48
N PRO A 14 1.92 12.76 0.62
CA PRO A 14 0.77 11.86 0.67
C PRO A 14 -0.57 12.56 0.44
N LEU A 15 -0.74 13.75 0.99
CA LEU A 15 -1.98 14.54 0.82
C LEU A 15 -2.11 15.07 -0.61
N LEU A 16 -1.01 15.52 -1.21
CA LEU A 16 -0.99 15.97 -2.62
C LEU A 16 -1.32 14.82 -3.57
N MET A 17 -0.72 13.64 -3.35
CA MET A 17 -1.02 12.46 -4.17
C MET A 17 -2.46 11.96 -3.95
N GLY A 18 -2.97 12.05 -2.73
CA GLY A 18 -4.39 11.81 -2.43
C GLY A 18 -5.30 12.77 -3.18
N ALA A 19 -4.97 14.06 -3.19
CA ALA A 19 -5.73 15.07 -3.95
C ALA A 19 -5.65 14.82 -5.47
N VAL A 20 -4.48 14.40 -5.98
CA VAL A 20 -4.33 14.01 -7.40
C VAL A 20 -5.22 12.82 -7.72
N CYS A 21 -5.20 11.75 -6.91
CA CYS A 21 -6.05 10.58 -7.12
C CYS A 21 -7.53 10.93 -7.08
N LEU A 22 -7.95 11.77 -6.11
CA LEU A 22 -9.34 12.20 -5.99
C LEU A 22 -9.78 13.06 -7.17
N SER A 23 -9.00 14.06 -7.53
CA SER A 23 -9.32 15.00 -8.61
C SER A 23 -9.31 14.32 -9.97
N PHE A 24 -8.31 13.49 -10.22
CA PHE A 24 -8.21 12.73 -11.47
C PHE A 24 -9.32 11.68 -11.56
N GLY A 25 -9.60 10.98 -10.44
CA GLY A 25 -10.71 10.04 -10.37
C GLY A 25 -12.07 10.70 -10.63
N TRP A 26 -12.29 11.88 -10.06
CA TRP A 26 -13.48 12.66 -10.32
C TRP A 26 -13.57 13.13 -11.79
N TYR A 27 -12.46 13.61 -12.35
CA TYR A 27 -12.38 14.01 -13.75
C TYR A 27 -12.72 12.85 -14.69
N VAL A 28 -12.15 11.66 -14.43
CA VAL A 28 -12.45 10.45 -15.22
C VAL A 28 -13.92 10.06 -15.05
N PHE A 29 -14.43 10.06 -13.82
CA PHE A 29 -15.82 9.71 -13.53
C PHE A 29 -16.83 10.64 -14.23
N ALA A 30 -16.56 11.94 -14.21
CA ALA A 30 -17.41 12.95 -14.84
C ALA A 30 -17.21 13.05 -16.37
N GLY A 31 -16.17 12.41 -16.91
CA GLY A 31 -15.81 12.48 -18.32
C GLY A 31 -16.71 11.62 -19.25
N GLY A 32 -17.52 10.71 -18.69
CA GLY A 32 -18.44 9.89 -19.47
C GLY A 32 -19.36 9.04 -18.58
N ASP A 33 -20.53 8.71 -19.14
CA ASP A 33 -21.53 7.88 -18.46
C ASP A 33 -21.35 6.37 -18.72
N ASP A 34 -20.33 6.01 -19.50
CA ASP A 34 -20.08 4.62 -19.85
C ASP A 34 -19.46 3.82 -18.68
N PRO A 35 -19.57 2.48 -18.70
CA PRO A 35 -19.07 1.62 -17.63
C PRO A 35 -17.58 1.79 -17.33
N ALA A 36 -16.75 2.11 -18.32
CA ALA A 36 -15.30 2.23 -18.15
C ALA A 36 -14.93 3.49 -17.34
N HIS A 37 -15.54 4.64 -17.64
CA HIS A 37 -15.36 5.87 -16.88
C HIS A 37 -15.81 5.72 -15.43
N ARG A 38 -16.96 5.09 -15.21
CA ARG A 38 -17.48 4.83 -13.86
C ARG A 38 -16.55 3.95 -13.06
N THR A 39 -16.10 2.82 -13.62
CA THR A 39 -15.18 1.89 -12.93
C THR A 39 -13.85 2.56 -12.61
N ALA A 40 -13.20 3.14 -13.60
CA ALA A 40 -11.89 3.78 -13.41
C ALA A 40 -11.97 4.95 -12.42
N GLY A 41 -13.01 5.78 -12.51
CA GLY A 41 -13.21 6.92 -11.62
C GLY A 41 -13.38 6.50 -10.17
N HIS A 42 -14.23 5.50 -9.88
CA HIS A 42 -14.41 4.98 -8.53
C HIS A 42 -13.12 4.41 -7.95
N VAL A 43 -12.37 3.60 -8.71
CA VAL A 43 -11.11 3.01 -8.25
C VAL A 43 -10.07 4.09 -7.96
N LEU A 44 -9.91 5.07 -8.85
CA LEU A 44 -8.98 6.18 -8.65
C LEU A 44 -9.31 7.00 -7.39
N MET A 45 -10.59 7.35 -7.20
CA MET A 45 -11.02 8.06 -6.00
C MET A 45 -10.77 7.23 -4.73
N ALA A 46 -10.96 5.91 -4.78
CA ALA A 46 -10.69 5.03 -3.65
C ALA A 46 -9.21 5.00 -3.25
N LEU A 47 -8.27 5.12 -4.20
CA LEU A 47 -6.83 5.16 -3.91
C LEU A 47 -6.44 6.32 -2.99
N THR A 48 -7.26 7.38 -2.90
CA THR A 48 -7.10 8.46 -1.93
C THR A 48 -7.06 7.94 -0.49
N ALA A 49 -7.83 6.89 -0.18
CA ALA A 49 -7.83 6.28 1.15
C ALA A 49 -6.46 5.70 1.53
N ILE A 50 -5.76 5.08 0.59
CA ILE A 50 -4.39 4.58 0.80
C ILE A 50 -3.44 5.76 1.05
N CYS A 51 -3.56 6.83 0.28
CA CYS A 51 -2.75 8.04 0.46
C CYS A 51 -2.97 8.69 1.84
N ILE A 52 -4.21 8.75 2.32
CA ILE A 52 -4.52 9.27 3.65
C ILE A 52 -3.96 8.33 4.75
N ALA A 53 -4.09 7.02 4.59
CA ALA A 53 -3.49 6.06 5.52
C ALA A 53 -1.96 6.19 5.56
N LEU A 54 -1.32 6.39 4.41
CA LEU A 54 0.12 6.66 4.32
C LEU A 54 0.50 8.01 4.95
N PHE A 55 -0.35 9.02 4.82
CA PHE A 55 -0.16 10.29 5.54
C PHE A 55 -0.17 10.09 7.06
N THR A 56 -1.08 9.28 7.61
CA THR A 56 -1.08 8.99 9.05
C THR A 56 0.21 8.34 9.49
N THR A 57 0.75 7.42 8.70
CA THR A 57 2.04 6.77 8.95
C THR A 57 3.19 7.78 8.92
N ALA A 58 3.27 8.59 7.87
CA ALA A 58 4.28 9.63 7.73
C ALA A 58 4.23 10.64 8.87
N ALA A 59 3.03 11.13 9.21
CA ALA A 59 2.83 12.08 10.29
C ALA A 59 3.25 11.52 11.65
N MET A 60 2.99 10.24 11.90
CA MET A 60 3.39 9.56 13.12
C MET A 60 4.91 9.44 13.23
N ILE A 61 5.57 8.98 12.18
CA ILE A 61 7.03 8.84 12.15
C ILE A 61 7.73 10.21 12.29
N ILE A 62 7.30 11.22 11.55
CA ILE A 62 7.89 12.57 11.62
C ILE A 62 7.76 13.14 13.03
N ARG A 63 6.59 12.99 13.68
CA ARG A 63 6.38 13.50 15.04
C ARG A 63 7.28 12.80 16.06
N GLN A 64 7.56 11.52 15.87
CA GLN A 64 8.54 10.79 16.70
C GLN A 64 9.95 11.33 16.48
N LEU A 65 10.36 11.48 15.21
CA LEU A 65 11.71 11.97 14.85
C LEU A 65 11.94 13.42 15.29
N THR A 66 10.91 14.26 15.29
CA THR A 66 10.99 15.67 15.73
C THR A 66 10.74 15.85 17.21
N ARG A 67 10.49 14.78 17.96
CA ARG A 67 10.15 14.80 19.40
C ARG A 67 8.89 15.62 19.73
N THR A 68 7.98 15.75 18.76
CA THR A 68 6.70 16.46 18.93
C THR A 68 5.50 15.51 19.06
N PHE A 69 5.76 14.26 19.46
CA PHE A 69 4.75 13.23 19.54
C PHE A 69 3.98 13.27 20.86
N ALA A 70 2.89 14.05 20.89
CA ALA A 70 1.98 14.07 22.01
C ALA A 70 1.07 12.83 22.04
N PRO A 71 0.63 12.33 23.22
CA PRO A 71 -0.20 11.12 23.35
C PRO A 71 -1.49 11.16 22.54
N ILE A 72 -2.07 12.33 22.33
CA ILE A 72 -3.30 12.50 21.53
C ILE A 72 -3.14 11.98 20.09
N TRP A 73 -1.96 12.10 19.50
CA TRP A 73 -1.70 11.65 18.14
C TRP A 73 -1.71 10.13 18.00
N LYS A 74 -1.47 9.38 19.09
CA LYS A 74 -1.62 7.92 19.11
C LYS A 74 -3.06 7.46 18.90
N VAL A 75 -4.02 8.35 19.11
CA VAL A 75 -5.45 8.09 18.93
C VAL A 75 -5.96 8.74 17.65
N VAL A 76 -5.67 10.02 17.45
CA VAL A 76 -6.23 10.80 16.32
C VAL A 76 -5.79 10.23 14.96
N LEU A 77 -4.51 9.92 14.80
CA LEU A 77 -4.00 9.42 13.51
C LEU A 77 -4.58 8.03 13.15
N PRO A 78 -4.59 7.02 14.05
CA PRO A 78 -5.26 5.76 13.77
C PRO A 78 -6.76 5.90 13.51
N VAL A 79 -7.46 6.72 14.27
CA VAL A 79 -8.91 6.98 14.07
C VAL A 79 -9.17 7.55 12.68
N LEU A 80 -8.35 8.51 12.24
CA LEU A 80 -8.43 9.04 10.87
C LEU A 80 -8.20 7.94 9.83
N GLY A 81 -7.12 7.18 9.96
CA GLY A 81 -6.75 6.14 9.01
C GLY A 81 -7.80 5.01 8.93
N TYR A 82 -8.20 4.46 10.06
CA TYR A 82 -9.24 3.40 10.09
C TYR A 82 -10.62 3.93 9.70
N GLY A 83 -10.95 5.18 10.06
CA GLY A 83 -12.21 5.81 9.67
C GLY A 83 -12.33 5.93 8.15
N VAL A 84 -11.29 6.42 7.49
CA VAL A 84 -11.25 6.50 6.02
C VAL A 84 -11.25 5.11 5.38
N ALA A 85 -10.49 4.16 5.93
CA ALA A 85 -10.48 2.77 5.46
C ALA A 85 -11.87 2.12 5.54
N ALA A 86 -12.54 2.26 6.69
CA ALA A 86 -13.89 1.73 6.89
C ALA A 86 -14.91 2.41 5.95
N ALA A 87 -14.86 3.73 5.83
CA ALA A 87 -15.72 4.47 4.92
C ALA A 87 -15.54 4.02 3.47
N THR A 88 -14.31 3.79 3.03
CA THR A 88 -13.98 3.29 1.69
C THR A 88 -14.48 1.86 1.49
N ALA A 89 -14.28 0.98 2.45
CA ALA A 89 -14.76 -0.40 2.37
C ALA A 89 -16.30 -0.46 2.31
N ILE A 90 -16.98 0.31 3.15
CA ILE A 90 -18.46 0.41 3.14
C ILE A 90 -18.93 0.98 1.80
N TRP A 91 -18.28 2.04 1.31
CA TRP A 91 -18.59 2.60 -0.01
C TRP A 91 -18.43 1.56 -1.12
N GLY A 92 -17.38 0.73 -1.10
CA GLY A 92 -17.22 -0.38 -2.03
C GLY A 92 -18.36 -1.38 -1.97
N LEU A 93 -18.82 -1.76 -0.77
CA LEU A 93 -19.98 -2.65 -0.61
C LEU A 93 -21.27 -2.04 -1.14
N VAL A 94 -21.47 -0.73 -0.97
CA VAL A 94 -22.64 -0.01 -1.50
C VAL A 94 -22.60 0.01 -3.03
N ILE A 95 -21.45 0.40 -3.63
CA ILE A 95 -21.29 0.42 -5.10
C ILE A 95 -21.52 -0.97 -5.67
N ARG A 96 -20.98 -2.01 -5.07
CA ARG A 96 -21.14 -3.41 -5.52
C ARG A 96 -22.60 -3.83 -5.66
N GLY A 97 -23.49 -3.27 -4.84
CA GLY A 97 -24.92 -3.51 -4.89
C GLY A 97 -25.65 -2.77 -6.03
N GLY A 98 -24.94 -1.98 -6.81
CA GLY A 98 -25.50 -1.26 -7.96
C GLY A 98 -25.92 -2.20 -9.10
N PRO A 99 -26.74 -1.69 -10.05
CA PRO A 99 -27.36 -2.53 -11.07
C PRO A 99 -26.42 -2.88 -12.24
N SER A 100 -25.25 -2.25 -12.35
CA SER A 100 -24.37 -2.43 -13.50
C SER A 100 -23.18 -3.36 -13.20
N ASN A 101 -22.65 -4.01 -14.24
CA ASN A 101 -21.42 -4.79 -14.16
C ASN A 101 -20.21 -3.92 -13.76
N ALA A 102 -20.22 -2.64 -14.14
CA ALA A 102 -19.22 -1.67 -13.72
C ALA A 102 -19.25 -1.44 -12.21
N ASP A 103 -20.43 -1.28 -11.64
CA ASP A 103 -20.59 -1.12 -10.20
C ASP A 103 -20.15 -2.37 -9.45
N PHE A 104 -20.44 -3.56 -9.98
CA PHE A 104 -19.98 -4.82 -9.39
C PHE A 104 -18.45 -4.88 -9.32
N VAL A 105 -17.74 -4.61 -10.42
CA VAL A 105 -16.28 -4.63 -10.47
C VAL A 105 -15.69 -3.53 -9.58
N ALA A 106 -16.14 -2.29 -9.77
CA ALA A 106 -15.65 -1.15 -9.00
C ALA A 106 -15.84 -1.35 -7.50
N GLY A 107 -17.01 -1.84 -7.09
CA GLY A 107 -17.32 -2.06 -5.67
C GLY A 107 -16.40 -3.09 -5.00
N HIS A 108 -16.07 -4.19 -5.68
CA HIS A 108 -15.11 -5.17 -5.15
C HIS A 108 -13.70 -4.59 -5.03
N VAL A 109 -13.24 -3.84 -6.02
CA VAL A 109 -11.91 -3.22 -5.99
C VAL A 109 -11.84 -2.14 -4.91
N VAL A 110 -12.85 -1.27 -4.82
CA VAL A 110 -12.93 -0.22 -3.79
C VAL A 110 -12.96 -0.81 -2.38
N PHE A 111 -13.69 -1.91 -2.16
CA PHE A 111 -13.68 -2.65 -0.90
C PHE A 111 -12.26 -3.13 -0.55
N GLY A 112 -11.57 -3.77 -1.50
CA GLY A 112 -10.19 -4.24 -1.29
C GLY A 112 -9.21 -3.11 -1.01
N VAL A 113 -9.36 -1.95 -1.66
CA VAL A 113 -8.58 -0.74 -1.39
C VAL A 113 -8.82 -0.24 0.04
N GLY A 114 -10.05 -0.29 0.53
CA GLY A 114 -10.37 0.02 1.92
C GLY A 114 -9.65 -0.90 2.91
N LEU A 115 -9.58 -2.20 2.62
CA LEU A 115 -8.81 -3.15 3.45
C LEU A 115 -7.31 -2.86 3.42
N ILE A 116 -6.75 -2.49 2.28
CA ILE A 116 -5.34 -2.06 2.18
C ILE A 116 -5.10 -0.81 3.05
N ALA A 117 -5.98 0.17 3.00
CA ALA A 117 -5.87 1.37 3.84
C ALA A 117 -5.90 1.03 5.34
N ALA A 118 -6.73 0.07 5.76
CA ALA A 118 -6.73 -0.45 7.12
C ALA A 118 -5.41 -1.12 7.49
N CYS A 119 -4.84 -1.93 6.60
CA CYS A 119 -3.54 -2.57 6.81
C CYS A 119 -2.41 -1.54 6.94
N VAL A 120 -2.40 -0.49 6.11
CA VAL A 120 -1.43 0.61 6.18
C VAL A 120 -1.57 1.37 7.51
N THR A 121 -2.79 1.64 7.94
CA THR A 121 -3.05 2.27 9.25
C THR A 121 -2.54 1.38 10.40
N THR A 122 -2.65 0.06 10.27
CA THR A 122 -2.11 -0.88 11.25
C THR A 122 -0.58 -0.80 11.35
N VAL A 123 0.12 -0.56 10.23
CA VAL A 123 1.57 -0.26 10.26
C VAL A 123 1.84 1.01 11.06
N ALA A 124 1.03 2.05 10.89
CA ALA A 124 1.14 3.28 11.68
C ALA A 124 0.94 3.02 13.18
N VAL A 125 -0.06 2.22 13.55
CA VAL A 125 -0.31 1.83 14.96
C VAL A 125 0.88 1.05 15.53
N ALA A 126 1.38 0.05 14.81
CA ALA A 126 2.56 -0.70 15.23
C ALA A 126 3.77 0.22 15.42
N SER A 127 3.96 1.19 14.52
CA SER A 127 5.04 2.18 14.58
C SER A 127 4.89 3.18 15.73
N SER A 128 3.68 3.38 16.27
CA SER A 128 3.44 4.34 17.36
C SER A 128 4.15 3.98 18.67
N ALA A 129 4.51 2.72 18.82
CA ALA A 129 5.26 2.21 19.96
C ALA A 129 6.78 2.35 19.81
N PHE A 130 7.29 2.74 18.63
CA PHE A 130 8.67 3.15 18.47
C PHE A 130 8.91 4.47 19.22
N THR A 131 9.29 4.37 20.48
CA THR A 131 9.80 5.51 21.21
C THR A 131 11.23 5.78 20.75
N LEU A 132 11.40 6.70 19.81
CA LEU A 132 12.71 7.16 19.32
C LEU A 132 13.57 6.03 18.72
N ILE A 133 13.43 5.81 17.42
CA ILE A 133 14.20 4.86 16.63
C ILE A 133 15.73 4.98 16.84
N THR A 134 16.21 6.17 17.25
CA THR A 134 17.63 6.46 17.38
C THR A 134 18.20 6.23 18.79
N ASP A 135 17.48 6.63 19.85
CA ASP A 135 18.04 6.56 21.21
C ASP A 135 17.80 5.22 21.89
N ASN A 136 16.66 4.58 21.61
CA ASN A 136 16.29 3.32 22.26
C ASN A 136 16.93 2.09 21.61
N ALA A 137 17.22 2.11 20.31
CA ALA A 137 17.96 1.01 19.68
C ALA A 137 19.37 0.86 20.27
N ALA A 138 20.01 1.97 20.65
CA ALA A 138 21.30 1.97 21.33
C ALA A 138 21.20 1.43 22.77
N ARG A 139 20.20 1.88 23.54
CA ARG A 139 19.99 1.45 24.93
C ARG A 139 19.52 0.00 25.04
N ARG A 140 18.66 -0.46 24.13
CA ARG A 140 18.16 -1.84 24.13
C ARG A 140 19.25 -2.89 23.93
N HIS A 141 20.31 -2.55 23.22
CA HIS A 141 21.44 -3.43 23.02
C HIS A 141 22.33 -3.55 24.27
N GLU A 142 22.35 -2.49 25.11
CA GLU A 142 23.14 -2.46 26.35
C GLU A 142 22.40 -3.12 27.52
N ASP A 143 21.07 -2.97 27.61
CA ASP A 143 20.30 -3.38 28.79
C ASP A 143 19.59 -4.74 28.67
N GLY A 144 19.52 -5.34 27.48
CA GLY A 144 18.93 -6.67 27.26
C GLY A 144 17.44 -6.83 27.65
N ALA A 145 16.77 -5.76 28.04
CA ALA A 145 15.41 -5.79 28.52
C ALA A 145 14.39 -5.62 27.37
N PRO A 146 13.35 -6.47 27.27
CA PRO A 146 12.25 -6.24 26.36
C PRO A 146 11.50 -4.98 26.81
N ASP A 147 11.53 -3.95 25.99
CA ASP A 147 10.78 -2.74 26.25
C ASP A 147 9.29 -3.04 26.07
N GLY A 148 8.54 -3.02 27.17
CA GLY A 148 7.13 -3.40 27.23
C GLY A 148 6.17 -2.39 26.62
N ALA A 149 6.50 -1.78 25.46
CA ALA A 149 5.61 -0.82 24.80
C ALA A 149 4.24 -1.42 24.45
N TYR A 150 4.20 -2.71 24.09
CA TYR A 150 2.99 -3.53 24.06
C TYR A 150 3.32 -5.03 24.19
N GLY A 151 2.37 -5.79 24.76
CA GLY A 151 2.51 -7.23 24.97
C GLY A 151 2.50 -8.03 23.67
N ARG A 152 2.96 -9.29 23.74
CA ARG A 152 2.99 -10.22 22.60
C ARG A 152 1.59 -10.41 21.98
N ALA A 153 0.55 -10.44 22.81
CA ALA A 153 -0.83 -10.57 22.33
C ALA A 153 -1.25 -9.39 21.44
N VAL A 154 -0.86 -8.16 21.79
CA VAL A 154 -1.13 -6.96 20.98
C VAL A 154 -0.37 -7.04 19.65
N MET A 155 0.91 -7.43 19.68
CA MET A 155 1.70 -7.61 18.46
C MET A 155 1.05 -8.64 17.51
N VAL A 156 0.67 -9.79 18.05
CA VAL A 156 -0.02 -10.83 17.26
C VAL A 156 -1.35 -10.31 16.71
N GLY A 157 -2.13 -9.60 17.53
CA GLY A 157 -3.37 -8.97 17.10
C GLY A 157 -3.18 -7.98 15.92
N LEU A 158 -2.13 -7.16 15.98
CA LEU A 158 -1.79 -6.23 14.89
C LEU A 158 -1.39 -6.97 13.61
N ILE A 159 -0.62 -8.07 13.71
CA ILE A 159 -0.25 -8.92 12.56
C ILE A 159 -1.47 -9.61 11.97
N CYS A 160 -2.44 -10.02 12.79
CA CYS A 160 -3.66 -10.66 12.33
C CYS A 160 -4.53 -9.76 11.45
N ILE A 161 -4.46 -8.42 11.58
CA ILE A 161 -5.27 -7.51 10.77
C ILE A 161 -4.94 -7.65 9.27
N PRO A 162 -3.69 -7.42 8.81
CA PRO A 162 -3.36 -7.60 7.40
C PRO A 162 -3.45 -9.08 6.95
N ALA A 163 -3.18 -10.03 7.83
CA ALA A 163 -3.35 -11.46 7.51
C ALA A 163 -4.81 -11.81 7.23
N THR A 164 -5.74 -11.34 8.07
CA THR A 164 -7.18 -11.53 7.86
C THR A 164 -7.66 -10.81 6.60
N ALA A 165 -7.20 -9.58 6.35
CA ALA A 165 -7.54 -8.85 5.14
C ALA A 165 -7.08 -9.60 3.88
N ALA A 166 -5.85 -10.10 3.86
CA ALA A 166 -5.33 -10.90 2.76
C ALA A 166 -6.16 -12.18 2.55
N LEU A 167 -6.48 -12.89 3.63
CA LEU A 167 -7.28 -14.11 3.58
C LEU A 167 -8.69 -13.85 3.05
N VAL A 168 -9.36 -12.81 3.54
CA VAL A 168 -10.70 -12.41 3.08
C VAL A 168 -10.67 -12.14 1.57
N LEU A 169 -9.68 -11.39 1.08
CA LEU A 169 -9.57 -11.06 -0.34
C LEU A 169 -9.28 -12.29 -1.20
N VAL A 170 -8.40 -13.20 -0.75
CA VAL A 170 -8.09 -14.45 -1.46
C VAL A 170 -9.31 -15.36 -1.54
N VAL A 171 -9.99 -15.58 -0.41
CA VAL A 171 -11.18 -16.44 -0.36
C VAL A 171 -12.29 -15.86 -1.23
N TRP A 172 -12.51 -14.56 -1.16
CA TRP A 172 -13.52 -13.90 -1.99
C TRP A 172 -13.16 -13.94 -3.47
N ALA A 173 -11.89 -13.68 -3.83
CA ALA A 173 -11.40 -13.84 -5.19
C ALA A 173 -11.62 -15.26 -5.71
N ALA A 174 -11.31 -16.28 -4.91
CA ALA A 174 -11.54 -17.67 -5.27
C ALA A 174 -13.02 -17.95 -5.55
N VAL A 175 -13.93 -17.46 -4.70
CA VAL A 175 -15.39 -17.60 -4.91
C VAL A 175 -15.84 -16.91 -6.20
N LEU A 176 -15.31 -15.73 -6.51
CA LEU A 176 -15.63 -15.04 -7.77
C LEU A 176 -15.12 -15.83 -9.00
N LEU A 177 -13.95 -16.41 -8.89
CA LEU A 177 -13.32 -17.15 -9.99
C LEU A 177 -13.92 -18.56 -10.21
N THR A 178 -14.68 -19.12 -9.24
CA THR A 178 -15.42 -20.36 -9.51
C THR A 178 -16.48 -20.22 -10.58
N ASP A 179 -16.97 -19.00 -10.80
CA ASP A 179 -17.92 -18.64 -11.85
C ASP A 179 -17.33 -17.57 -12.79
N SER A 180 -16.13 -17.84 -13.25
CA SER A 180 -15.36 -16.92 -14.09
C SER A 180 -15.89 -16.79 -15.53
N ALA A 181 -16.96 -17.51 -15.90
CA ALA A 181 -17.62 -17.35 -17.19
C ALA A 181 -18.17 -15.93 -17.36
N GLU A 182 -18.66 -15.31 -16.27
CA GLU A 182 -19.12 -13.93 -16.26
C GLU A 182 -17.96 -12.94 -16.24
N ALA A 183 -17.92 -12.02 -17.19
CA ALA A 183 -16.85 -11.00 -17.29
C ALA A 183 -16.61 -10.20 -16.01
N PRO A 184 -17.63 -9.67 -15.30
CA PRO A 184 -17.38 -8.89 -14.10
C PRO A 184 -16.77 -9.71 -12.95
N ARG A 185 -17.14 -10.99 -12.80
CA ARG A 185 -16.56 -11.89 -11.81
C ARG A 185 -15.11 -12.23 -12.13
N TYR A 186 -14.82 -12.45 -13.40
CA TYR A 186 -13.46 -12.68 -13.88
C TYR A 186 -12.56 -11.49 -13.57
N ILE A 187 -12.97 -10.27 -13.93
CA ILE A 187 -12.18 -9.05 -13.70
C ILE A 187 -11.98 -8.82 -12.20
N ALA A 188 -13.07 -8.79 -11.43
CA ALA A 188 -13.01 -8.52 -9.99
C ALA A 188 -12.18 -9.58 -9.25
N GLY A 189 -12.36 -10.86 -9.57
CA GLY A 189 -11.64 -11.95 -8.92
C GLY A 189 -10.13 -11.84 -9.11
N HIS A 190 -9.67 -11.58 -10.34
CA HIS A 190 -8.23 -11.44 -10.58
C HIS A 190 -7.63 -10.19 -9.94
N VAL A 191 -8.31 -9.04 -9.98
CA VAL A 191 -7.83 -7.81 -9.32
C VAL A 191 -7.75 -8.00 -7.81
N MET A 192 -8.72 -8.68 -7.20
CA MET A 192 -8.70 -8.96 -5.76
C MET A 192 -7.51 -9.83 -5.32
N ILE A 193 -7.00 -10.72 -6.18
CA ILE A 193 -5.75 -11.45 -5.91
C ILE A 193 -4.57 -10.48 -5.74
N GLY A 194 -4.46 -9.49 -6.61
CA GLY A 194 -3.41 -8.45 -6.49
C GLY A 194 -3.54 -7.61 -5.23
N LEU A 195 -4.77 -7.24 -4.85
CA LEU A 195 -5.04 -6.51 -3.61
C LEU A 195 -4.69 -7.36 -2.38
N ALA A 196 -4.97 -8.67 -2.44
CA ALA A 196 -4.57 -9.62 -1.41
C ALA A 196 -3.04 -9.72 -1.28
N ALA A 197 -2.31 -9.70 -2.38
CA ALA A 197 -0.85 -9.71 -2.37
C ALA A 197 -0.27 -8.46 -1.67
N ILE A 198 -0.91 -7.30 -1.84
CA ILE A 198 -0.52 -6.08 -1.12
C ILE A 198 -0.79 -6.23 0.39
N CYS A 199 -1.97 -6.71 0.79
CA CYS A 199 -2.27 -6.96 2.20
C CYS A 199 -1.28 -7.97 2.82
N ALA A 200 -0.95 -9.05 2.11
CA ALA A 200 0.05 -10.02 2.52
C ALA A 200 1.45 -9.41 2.65
N SER A 201 1.82 -8.48 1.75
CA SER A 201 3.07 -7.73 1.85
C SER A 201 3.12 -6.86 3.10
N LEU A 202 2.00 -6.28 3.50
CA LEU A 202 1.91 -5.43 4.69
C LEU A 202 2.01 -6.21 6.01
N ILE A 203 1.76 -7.53 6.00
CA ILE A 203 2.05 -8.41 7.15
C ILE A 203 3.52 -8.26 7.56
N SER A 204 4.43 -8.25 6.59
CA SER A 204 5.86 -8.14 6.84
C SER A 204 6.25 -6.83 7.51
N LEU A 205 5.62 -5.70 7.13
CA LEU A 205 5.87 -4.41 7.77
C LEU A 205 5.41 -4.40 9.22
N VAL A 206 4.20 -4.88 9.50
CA VAL A 206 3.66 -4.95 10.86
C VAL A 206 4.49 -5.89 11.72
N ALA A 207 4.88 -7.06 11.18
CA ALA A 207 5.71 -8.03 11.88
C ALA A 207 7.11 -7.47 12.17
N THR A 208 7.79 -6.89 11.17
CA THR A 208 9.12 -6.30 11.33
C THR A 208 9.11 -5.21 12.40
N VAL A 209 8.14 -4.31 12.35
CA VAL A 209 8.00 -3.24 13.34
C VAL A 209 7.68 -3.80 14.72
N GLY A 210 6.69 -4.68 14.82
CA GLY A 210 6.25 -5.25 16.10
C GLY A 210 7.34 -6.05 16.82
N ARG A 211 8.09 -6.85 16.07
CA ARG A 211 9.21 -7.63 16.65
C ARG A 211 10.39 -6.75 17.03
N GLN A 212 10.66 -5.68 16.29
CA GLN A 212 11.66 -4.68 16.70
C GLN A 212 11.25 -3.95 17.99
N VAL A 213 9.99 -3.52 18.09
CA VAL A 213 9.47 -2.86 19.30
C VAL A 213 9.62 -3.76 20.53
N ARG A 214 9.48 -5.07 20.36
CA ARG A 214 9.65 -6.06 21.44
C ARG A 214 11.08 -6.56 21.63
N ASN A 215 12.03 -6.06 20.83
CA ASN A 215 13.43 -6.53 20.82
C ASN A 215 13.55 -8.05 20.53
N GLU A 216 12.63 -8.60 19.77
CA GLU A 216 12.60 -10.03 19.36
C GLU A 216 13.04 -10.22 17.90
N PHE A 217 13.41 -9.15 17.18
CA PHE A 217 13.81 -9.20 15.77
C PHE A 217 15.25 -9.69 15.62
N ASP A 218 15.48 -10.64 14.72
CA ASP A 218 16.79 -11.22 14.45
C ASP A 218 17.21 -11.13 12.97
N GLU A 219 18.48 -11.47 12.68
CA GLU A 219 19.05 -11.37 11.32
C GLU A 219 18.35 -12.22 10.26
N PRO A 220 17.97 -13.49 10.52
CA PRO A 220 17.24 -14.28 9.54
C PRO A 220 15.91 -13.65 9.13
N GLU A 221 15.21 -12.97 10.03
CA GLU A 221 13.94 -12.32 9.74
C GLU A 221 14.06 -11.18 8.73
N ARG A 222 15.18 -10.46 8.71
CA ARG A 222 15.46 -9.43 7.71
C ARG A 222 15.28 -9.96 6.29
N TRP A 223 15.89 -11.10 6.02
CA TRP A 223 15.83 -11.72 4.70
C TRP A 223 14.50 -12.43 4.47
N ALA A 224 13.96 -13.09 5.49
CA ALA A 224 12.68 -13.76 5.40
C ALA A 224 11.54 -12.81 5.03
N TRP A 225 11.40 -11.69 5.74
CA TRP A 225 10.35 -10.72 5.45
C TRP A 225 10.57 -9.97 4.14
N THR A 226 11.81 -9.62 3.81
CA THR A 226 12.12 -9.02 2.50
C THR A 226 11.80 -9.98 1.35
N SER A 227 12.17 -11.25 1.47
CA SER A 227 11.87 -12.29 0.47
C SER A 227 10.36 -12.55 0.34
N TRP A 228 9.62 -12.51 1.45
CA TRP A 228 8.16 -12.63 1.46
C TRP A 228 7.50 -11.56 0.59
N VAL A 229 7.86 -10.29 0.80
CA VAL A 229 7.29 -9.18 0.01
C VAL A 229 7.69 -9.27 -1.45
N LEU A 230 8.95 -9.64 -1.72
CA LEU A 230 9.42 -9.85 -3.09
C LEU A 230 8.64 -10.97 -3.78
N ALA A 231 8.37 -12.07 -3.07
CA ALA A 231 7.55 -13.17 -3.57
C ALA A 231 6.10 -12.74 -3.86
N MET A 232 5.49 -11.93 -3.00
CA MET A 232 4.13 -11.42 -3.22
C MET A 232 4.06 -10.50 -4.45
N GLY A 233 5.04 -9.61 -4.62
CA GLY A 233 5.13 -8.76 -5.82
C GLY A 233 5.32 -9.58 -7.09
N THR A 234 6.22 -10.56 -7.05
CA THR A 234 6.48 -11.47 -8.18
C THR A 234 5.25 -12.31 -8.51
N LEU A 235 4.56 -12.83 -7.50
CA LEU A 235 3.30 -13.56 -7.68
C LEU A 235 2.26 -12.70 -8.41
N ALA A 236 2.07 -11.45 -8.00
CA ALA A 236 1.11 -10.54 -8.62
C ALA A 236 1.50 -10.24 -10.08
N VAL A 237 2.77 -9.97 -10.36
CA VAL A 237 3.26 -9.69 -11.74
C VAL A 237 3.12 -10.93 -12.62
N VAL A 238 3.58 -12.09 -12.17
CA VAL A 238 3.49 -13.35 -12.93
C VAL A 238 2.03 -13.71 -13.17
N TRP A 239 1.17 -13.58 -12.16
CA TRP A 239 -0.26 -13.83 -12.33
C TRP A 239 -0.89 -12.87 -13.34
N GLY A 240 -0.50 -11.59 -13.33
CA GLY A 240 -0.91 -10.60 -14.33
C GLY A 240 -0.49 -11.00 -15.75
N LEU A 241 0.74 -11.49 -15.92
CA LEU A 241 1.22 -12.00 -17.21
C LEU A 241 0.46 -13.25 -17.65
N VAL A 242 0.19 -14.19 -16.74
CA VAL A 242 -0.62 -15.38 -17.02
C VAL A 242 -2.03 -14.97 -17.46
N VAL A 243 -2.65 -14.00 -16.82
CA VAL A 243 -3.98 -13.49 -17.22
C VAL A 243 -3.94 -12.84 -18.60
N LEU A 244 -2.89 -12.06 -18.91
CA LEU A 244 -2.74 -11.38 -20.20
C LEU A 244 -2.52 -12.34 -21.37
N PHE A 245 -1.68 -13.36 -21.17
CA PHE A 245 -1.22 -14.22 -22.26
C PHE A 245 -1.81 -15.64 -22.22
N GLY A 246 -2.43 -16.03 -21.11
CA GLY A 246 -2.98 -17.37 -20.90
C GLY A 246 -4.39 -17.60 -21.41
N SER A 247 -5.08 -16.57 -21.90
CA SER A 247 -6.45 -16.68 -22.45
C SER A 247 -6.65 -15.69 -23.58
N ASP A 248 -7.62 -16.00 -24.48
CA ASP A 248 -7.99 -15.11 -25.59
C ASP A 248 -9.19 -14.21 -25.26
N ARG A 249 -9.59 -14.17 -23.98
CA ARG A 249 -10.72 -13.35 -23.54
C ARG A 249 -10.42 -11.85 -23.67
N PRO A 250 -11.33 -11.05 -24.22
CA PRO A 250 -11.13 -9.59 -24.33
C PRO A 250 -11.02 -8.92 -22.95
N GLU A 251 -11.70 -9.46 -21.94
CA GLU A 251 -11.72 -8.92 -20.58
C GLU A 251 -10.41 -9.08 -19.82
N ARG A 252 -9.44 -9.86 -20.33
CA ARG A 252 -8.14 -10.13 -19.68
C ARG A 252 -7.25 -8.91 -19.53
N LEU A 253 -7.42 -7.92 -20.44
CA LEU A 253 -6.54 -6.77 -20.52
C LEU A 253 -6.54 -5.93 -19.23
N ALA A 254 -7.74 -5.62 -18.72
CA ALA A 254 -7.88 -4.79 -17.53
C ALA A 254 -7.26 -5.46 -16.27
N PRO A 255 -7.67 -6.67 -15.87
CA PRO A 255 -7.12 -7.28 -14.66
C PRO A 255 -5.64 -7.64 -14.80
N GLY A 256 -5.20 -8.08 -15.98
CA GLY A 256 -3.80 -8.44 -16.20
C GLY A 256 -2.86 -7.25 -16.04
N CYS A 257 -3.18 -6.11 -16.64
CA CYS A 257 -2.37 -4.89 -16.50
C CYS A 257 -2.42 -4.32 -15.09
N ILE A 258 -3.60 -4.33 -14.45
CA ILE A 258 -3.76 -3.85 -13.07
C ILE A 258 -2.96 -4.71 -12.09
N LEU A 259 -2.95 -6.04 -12.25
CA LEU A 259 -2.15 -6.96 -11.45
C LEU A 259 -0.65 -6.64 -11.50
N ILE A 260 -0.12 -6.32 -12.67
CA ILE A 260 1.27 -5.88 -12.82
C ILE A 260 1.52 -4.60 -12.02
N GLY A 261 0.62 -3.62 -12.09
CA GLY A 261 0.72 -2.39 -11.29
C GLY A 261 0.66 -2.63 -9.78
N LEU A 262 -0.22 -3.53 -9.33
CA LEU A 262 -0.31 -3.93 -7.92
C LEU A 262 0.96 -4.65 -7.46
N GLY A 263 1.58 -5.46 -8.31
CA GLY A 263 2.90 -6.04 -8.07
C GLY A 263 4.00 -4.98 -7.90
N MET A 264 3.95 -3.88 -8.67
CA MET A 264 4.88 -2.75 -8.49
C MET A 264 4.71 -2.09 -7.12
N ILE A 265 3.49 -2.00 -6.59
CA ILE A 265 3.27 -1.53 -5.21
C ILE A 265 3.92 -2.49 -4.21
N CYS A 266 3.78 -3.79 -4.36
CA CYS A 266 4.48 -4.76 -3.51
C CYS A 266 6.00 -4.56 -3.56
N TYR A 267 6.60 -4.40 -4.73
CA TYR A 267 8.03 -4.10 -4.86
C TYR A 267 8.42 -2.77 -4.19
N SER A 268 7.55 -1.77 -4.25
CA SER A 268 7.74 -0.52 -3.52
C SER A 268 7.76 -0.73 -1.99
N VAL A 269 6.96 -1.69 -1.49
CA VAL A 269 6.94 -2.07 -0.06
C VAL A 269 8.24 -2.77 0.36
N VAL A 270 8.92 -3.51 -0.54
CA VAL A 270 10.23 -4.12 -0.26
C VAL A 270 11.22 -3.10 0.30
N SER A 271 11.24 -1.89 -0.26
CA SER A 271 12.12 -0.81 0.19
C SER A 271 11.96 -0.47 1.67
N LYS A 272 10.71 -0.51 2.17
CA LYS A 272 10.41 -0.19 3.57
C LYS A 272 10.80 -1.30 4.52
N VAL A 273 10.50 -2.54 4.17
CA VAL A 273 10.89 -3.70 4.98
C VAL A 273 12.41 -3.76 5.09
N PHE A 274 13.10 -3.58 3.98
CA PHE A 274 14.55 -3.59 3.94
C PHE A 274 15.15 -2.44 4.77
N LEU A 275 14.63 -1.22 4.64
CA LEU A 275 15.10 -0.06 5.38
C LEU A 275 14.85 -0.20 6.89
N LEU A 276 13.65 -0.62 7.29
CA LEU A 276 13.32 -0.85 8.70
C LEU A 276 14.25 -1.90 9.33
N ALA A 277 14.53 -2.98 8.61
CA ALA A 277 15.47 -3.99 9.08
C ALA A 277 16.93 -3.46 9.17
N ALA A 278 17.34 -2.58 8.25
CA ALA A 278 18.65 -1.95 8.28
C ALA A 278 18.80 -0.95 9.45
N VAL A 279 17.75 -0.20 9.77
CA VAL A 279 17.71 0.74 10.90
C VAL A 279 17.98 0.03 12.21
N TRP A 280 17.44 -1.15 12.41
CA TRP A 280 17.58 -1.90 13.66
C TRP A 280 19.06 -2.25 13.99
N ARG A 281 19.91 -2.49 12.97
CA ARG A 281 21.32 -2.84 13.15
C ARG A 281 22.32 -1.74 12.78
N ARG A 282 21.87 -0.53 12.46
CA ARG A 282 22.73 0.57 11.99
C ARG A 282 23.56 0.25 10.74
N HIS A 283 23.12 -0.66 9.87
CA HIS A 283 23.77 -0.95 8.59
C HIS A 283 23.34 0.07 7.52
N PHE A 284 23.86 1.29 7.62
CA PHE A 284 23.44 2.43 6.79
C PHE A 284 24.05 2.48 5.38
N GLU A 285 25.05 1.67 5.07
CA GLU A 285 25.78 1.77 3.80
C GLU A 285 24.89 1.49 2.57
N LEU A 286 23.89 0.63 2.70
CA LEU A 286 22.92 0.32 1.63
C LEU A 286 21.69 1.25 1.65
N ALA A 287 21.47 2.00 2.72
CA ALA A 287 20.26 2.81 2.91
C ALA A 287 20.11 3.93 1.87
N ASN A 288 21.21 4.51 1.39
CA ASN A 288 21.21 5.64 0.45
C ASN A 288 20.56 5.32 -0.90
N ARG A 289 20.44 4.05 -1.30
CA ARG A 289 19.86 3.63 -2.59
C ARG A 289 18.44 3.10 -2.47
N VAL A 290 18.00 2.79 -1.27
CA VAL A 290 16.67 2.21 -1.00
C VAL A 290 15.51 3.12 -1.43
N PRO A 291 15.57 4.46 -1.26
CA PRO A 291 14.54 5.36 -1.74
C PRO A 291 14.34 5.36 -3.26
N LEU A 292 15.32 4.90 -4.03
CA LEU A 292 15.20 4.79 -5.49
C LEU A 292 14.17 3.73 -5.91
N ILE A 293 13.95 2.69 -5.12
CA ILE A 293 13.01 1.61 -5.46
C ILE A 293 11.58 2.15 -5.68
N PRO A 294 10.98 2.94 -4.77
CA PRO A 294 9.66 3.53 -5.01
C PRO A 294 9.62 4.51 -6.18
N ILE A 295 10.72 5.20 -6.48
CA ILE A 295 10.82 6.07 -7.66
C ILE A 295 10.76 5.22 -8.92
N PHE A 296 11.55 4.14 -9.01
CA PHE A 296 11.55 3.27 -10.17
C PHE A 296 10.19 2.58 -10.37
N THR A 297 9.54 2.13 -9.31
CA THR A 297 8.20 1.53 -9.41
C THR A 297 7.15 2.55 -9.81
N CYS A 298 7.24 3.79 -9.31
CA CYS A 298 6.39 4.91 -9.74
C CYS A 298 6.57 5.19 -11.24
N LEU A 299 7.80 5.36 -11.69
CA LEU A 299 8.09 5.61 -13.11
C LEU A 299 7.63 4.44 -13.99
N ALA A 300 7.85 3.18 -13.56
CA ALA A 300 7.37 2.01 -14.27
C ALA A 300 5.84 2.03 -14.44
N CYS A 301 5.09 2.33 -13.37
CA CYS A 301 3.64 2.47 -13.44
C CYS A 301 3.21 3.60 -14.38
N LEU A 302 3.86 4.76 -14.32
CA LEU A 302 3.50 5.92 -15.15
C LEU A 302 3.83 5.71 -16.63
N PHE A 303 4.99 5.13 -16.94
CA PHE A 303 5.35 4.77 -18.33
C PHE A 303 4.41 3.70 -18.89
N PHE A 304 4.07 2.69 -18.08
CA PHE A 304 3.12 1.68 -18.49
C PHE A 304 1.73 2.29 -18.68
N ALA A 305 1.30 3.17 -17.78
CA ALA A 305 0.03 3.91 -17.93
C ALA A 305 -0.01 4.75 -19.21
N ALA A 306 1.08 5.47 -19.53
CA ALA A 306 1.19 6.27 -20.73
C ALA A 306 1.13 5.41 -22.00
N PHE A 307 1.85 4.29 -22.01
CA PHE A 307 1.81 3.33 -23.11
C PHE A 307 0.39 2.77 -23.32
N LEU A 308 -0.29 2.37 -22.24
CA LEU A 308 -1.66 1.88 -22.32
C LEU A 308 -2.65 2.98 -22.71
N ALA A 309 -2.42 4.23 -22.33
CA ALA A 309 -3.28 5.35 -22.73
C ALA A 309 -3.20 5.63 -24.23
N GLU A 310 -2.02 5.49 -24.83
CA GLU A 310 -1.86 5.55 -26.28
C GLU A 310 -2.55 4.37 -26.96
N ALA A 311 -2.32 3.16 -26.48
CA ALA A 311 -2.95 1.95 -27.02
C ALA A 311 -4.48 1.94 -26.85
N ALA A 312 -5.02 2.61 -25.83
CA ALA A 312 -6.46 2.73 -25.60
C ALA A 312 -7.20 3.53 -26.68
N THR A 313 -6.49 4.27 -27.52
CA THR A 313 -7.08 4.94 -28.71
C THR A 313 -7.55 3.94 -29.74
N THR A 314 -6.94 2.77 -29.80
CA THR A 314 -7.28 1.67 -30.72
C THR A 314 -8.00 0.52 -30.04
N ASP A 315 -7.73 0.27 -28.75
CA ASP A 315 -8.36 -0.79 -27.95
C ASP A 315 -9.00 -0.19 -26.68
N PRO A 316 -10.34 0.00 -26.68
CA PRO A 316 -11.05 0.55 -25.53
C PRO A 316 -10.91 -0.27 -24.24
N GLY A 317 -10.57 -1.56 -24.33
CA GLY A 317 -10.32 -2.42 -23.16
C GLY A 317 -9.14 -1.96 -22.30
N LEU A 318 -8.26 -1.14 -22.84
CA LEU A 318 -7.10 -0.57 -22.14
C LEU A 318 -7.39 0.75 -21.41
N PHE A 319 -8.61 1.29 -21.56
CA PHE A 319 -8.99 2.56 -20.91
C PHE A 319 -8.85 2.51 -19.38
N ILE A 320 -9.45 1.49 -18.74
CA ILE A 320 -9.45 1.33 -17.28
C ILE A 320 -8.03 1.14 -16.75
N PRO A 321 -7.23 0.16 -17.24
CA PRO A 321 -5.90 -0.06 -16.69
C PRO A 321 -4.96 1.14 -16.89
N ALA A 322 -5.07 1.90 -17.98
CA ALA A 322 -4.27 3.10 -18.18
C ALA A 322 -4.48 4.14 -17.08
N ARG A 323 -5.74 4.37 -16.68
CA ARG A 323 -6.09 5.34 -15.64
C ARG A 323 -5.74 4.82 -14.25
N VAL A 324 -6.07 3.58 -13.95
CA VAL A 324 -5.77 2.96 -12.65
C VAL A 324 -4.26 2.92 -12.40
N LEU A 325 -3.44 2.57 -13.38
CA LEU A 325 -1.98 2.58 -13.26
C LEU A 325 -1.41 3.96 -12.96
N THR A 326 -2.00 5.03 -13.47
CA THR A 326 -1.63 6.40 -13.10
C THR A 326 -1.82 6.63 -11.60
N GLY A 327 -2.94 6.21 -11.04
CA GLY A 327 -3.21 6.27 -9.61
C GLY A 327 -2.26 5.39 -8.78
N LEU A 328 -1.94 4.19 -9.26
CA LEU A 328 -0.96 3.31 -8.61
C LEU A 328 0.44 3.93 -8.62
N GLY A 329 0.83 4.62 -9.67
CA GLY A 329 2.05 5.41 -9.72
C GLY A 329 2.09 6.51 -8.66
N ALA A 330 0.98 7.23 -8.45
CA ALA A 330 0.85 8.20 -7.38
C ALA A 330 1.00 7.57 -5.99
N VAL A 331 0.45 6.39 -5.76
CA VAL A 331 0.64 5.62 -4.52
C VAL A 331 2.12 5.24 -4.33
N CYS A 332 2.80 4.76 -5.36
CA CYS A 332 4.23 4.47 -5.31
C CYS A 332 5.06 5.72 -4.95
N PHE A 333 4.72 6.88 -5.50
CA PHE A 333 5.39 8.12 -5.14
C PHE A 333 5.15 8.52 -3.68
N THR A 334 3.95 8.29 -3.16
CA THR A 334 3.65 8.46 -1.72
C THR A 334 4.53 7.53 -0.87
N LEU A 335 4.74 6.30 -1.31
CA LEU A 335 5.64 5.36 -0.65
C LEU A 335 7.09 5.84 -0.64
N PHE A 336 7.54 6.52 -1.69
CA PHE A 336 8.85 7.17 -1.72
C PHE A 336 9.00 8.20 -0.60
N SER A 337 8.00 9.02 -0.34
CA SER A 337 8.07 10.04 0.72
C SER A 337 8.33 9.42 2.10
N ILE A 338 7.67 8.29 2.40
CA ILE A 338 7.84 7.60 3.69
C ILE A 338 9.23 6.99 3.83
N VAL A 339 9.75 6.36 2.78
CA VAL A 339 11.10 5.79 2.79
C VAL A 339 12.14 6.89 2.99
N SER A 340 11.97 8.03 2.32
CA SER A 340 12.88 9.18 2.45
C SER A 340 12.84 9.80 3.85
N ILE A 341 11.67 9.84 4.49
CA ILE A 341 11.55 10.27 5.89
C ILE A 341 12.32 9.34 6.83
N LEU A 342 12.18 8.04 6.66
CA LEU A 342 12.86 7.04 7.49
C LEU A 342 14.37 7.12 7.29
N GLU A 343 14.85 7.25 6.06
CA GLU A 343 16.27 7.41 5.76
C GLU A 343 16.84 8.69 6.40
N ALA A 344 16.19 9.83 6.19
CA ALA A 344 16.63 11.12 6.74
C ALA A 344 16.67 11.11 8.28
N GLY A 345 15.72 10.41 8.92
CA GLY A 345 15.65 10.29 10.39
C GLY A 345 16.67 9.32 10.98
N THR A 346 17.23 8.42 10.19
CA THR A 346 18.09 7.33 10.67
C THR A 346 19.54 7.44 10.26
N SER A 347 19.86 8.23 9.23
CA SER A 347 21.20 8.32 8.64
C SER A 347 22.24 9.03 9.53
N GLY A 348 21.88 9.56 10.69
CA GLY A 348 22.81 10.22 11.61
C GLY A 348 23.57 11.42 11.01
N LYS A 349 23.24 11.84 9.81
CA LYS A 349 23.73 13.07 9.19
C LYS A 349 22.97 14.24 9.81
N SER A 350 23.45 14.62 10.99
CA SER A 350 23.09 15.86 11.66
C SER A 350 23.76 17.04 10.99
#